data_c595c2e22913eab2a9896be35e21b90d
#
_entry.id   c595c2e22913eab2a9896be35e21b90d
#
_cell.length_a   1.000
_cell.length_b   1.000
_cell.length_c   1.000
_cell.angle_alpha   90.00
_cell.angle_beta   90.00
_cell.angle_gamma   90.00
#
_symmetry.space_group_name_H-M   'P 1'
#
loop_
_entity.id
_entity.type
_entity.pdbx_description
1 polymer ?
#
loop_
_entity_poly.entity_id
_entity_poly.type
_entity_poly.pdbx_seq_one_letter_code
_entity_poly.pdbx_strand_id
1 'polypeptide(L)'
;VCSSDLVRDVLIGNTPPTAFMYPMFTIISLITAIVSCFTYQWLGRFNNLILFFDAIGLGAFTAAGANMAFAFELNRLFLVVMMGTLSGIGGGILRDVFVREIPFVFQKEVYALASIAGAVSLFYTKPYLAGNGPLYVCFFVTVVIRGLSMKYDVHLPVVGMKKSEQKEAGRGKP
;
A
#
# COMPACT_ATOMS: atom_id res chain seq x y z
N VAL A 1 4.63 -2.75 6.88
CA VAL A 1 4.75 -1.29 7.02
C VAL A 1 6.17 -0.92 7.34
N CYS A 2 6.72 -1.31 8.47
CA CYS A 2 8.10 -1.01 8.89
C CYS A 2 9.13 -1.48 7.85
N SER A 3 8.89 -2.62 7.20
CA SER A 3 9.80 -3.19 6.20
C SER A 3 9.82 -2.42 4.88
N SER A 4 8.69 -1.90 4.41
CA SER A 4 8.65 -1.06 3.20
C SER A 4 9.34 0.29 3.40
N ASP A 5 9.18 0.86 4.58
CA ASP A 5 9.86 2.11 4.94
C ASP A 5 11.38 1.92 5.06
N LEU A 6 11.83 0.77 5.58
CA LEU A 6 13.24 0.40 5.61
C LEU A 6 13.82 0.29 4.20
N VAL A 7 13.14 -0.41 3.29
CA VAL A 7 13.58 -0.54 1.88
C VAL A 7 13.64 0.83 1.22
N ARG A 8 12.62 1.66 1.40
CA ARG A 8 12.59 3.04 0.89
C ARG A 8 13.78 3.84 1.41
N ASP A 9 14.01 3.87 2.73
CA ASP A 9 15.06 4.67 3.35
C ASP A 9 16.45 4.25 2.87
N VAL A 10 16.67 2.94 2.69
CA VAL A 10 17.91 2.42 2.10
C VAL A 10 18.08 2.88 0.64
N LEU A 11 17.01 2.86 -0.17
CA LEU A 11 17.07 3.29 -1.58
C LEU A 11 17.37 4.78 -1.73
N ILE A 12 16.97 5.61 -0.75
CA ILE A 12 17.26 7.06 -0.75
C ILE A 12 18.63 7.35 -0.14
N GLY A 13 19.30 6.36 0.46
CA GLY A 13 20.53 6.58 1.20
C GLY A 13 20.34 7.24 2.57
N ASN A 14 19.09 7.23 3.09
CA ASN A 14 18.80 7.74 4.44
C ASN A 14 19.25 6.72 5.49
N THR A 15 20.49 6.85 5.92
CA THR A 15 21.09 5.97 6.93
C THR A 15 21.46 6.76 8.18
N PRO A 16 21.03 6.34 9.38
CA PRO A 16 20.20 5.16 9.69
C PRO A 16 18.73 5.35 9.32
N PRO A 17 18.01 4.27 8.89
CA PRO A 17 16.60 4.33 8.57
C PRO A 17 15.75 4.88 9.71
N THR A 18 14.72 5.64 9.36
CA THR A 18 13.81 6.33 10.31
C THR A 18 13.18 5.38 11.32
N ALA A 19 12.93 4.15 10.93
CA ALA A 19 12.37 3.11 11.81
C ALA A 19 13.28 2.78 13.00
N PHE A 20 14.59 2.92 12.87
CA PHE A 20 15.55 2.70 13.96
C PHE A 20 15.79 3.93 14.82
N MET A 21 15.56 5.12 14.27
CA MET A 21 15.73 6.36 15.02
C MET A 21 14.60 6.58 16.05
N TYR A 22 13.41 6.08 15.76
CA TYR A 22 12.25 6.26 16.62
C TYR A 22 11.74 4.90 17.13
N PRO A 23 12.13 4.45 18.33
CA PRO A 23 11.75 3.15 18.88
C PRO A 23 10.22 2.97 19.03
N MET A 24 9.47 4.09 19.08
CA MET A 24 8.00 4.07 19.14
C MET A 24 7.38 3.30 17.97
N PHE A 25 7.92 3.42 16.75
CA PHE A 25 7.38 2.68 15.59
C PHE A 25 7.57 1.18 15.75
N THR A 26 8.72 0.75 16.25
CA THR A 26 9.00 -0.67 16.52
C THR A 26 8.11 -1.22 17.63
N ILE A 27 7.92 -0.47 18.72
CA ILE A 27 7.07 -0.87 19.85
C ILE A 27 5.61 -0.99 19.39
N ILE A 28 5.08 0.00 18.66
CA ILE A 28 3.70 -0.03 18.14
C ILE A 28 3.52 -1.22 17.19
N SER A 29 4.48 -1.50 16.31
CA SER A 29 4.44 -2.64 15.39
C SER A 29 4.40 -3.97 16.15
N LEU A 30 5.22 -4.10 17.20
CA LEU A 30 5.27 -5.31 18.01
C LEU A 30 3.96 -5.53 18.79
N ILE A 31 3.43 -4.48 19.42
CA ILE A 31 2.14 -4.55 20.12
C ILE A 31 1.02 -4.94 19.15
N THR A 32 0.99 -4.29 17.96
CA THR A 32 -0.01 -4.60 16.94
C THR A 32 0.11 -6.04 16.45
N ALA A 33 1.31 -6.56 16.26
CA ALA A 33 1.54 -7.95 15.87
C ALA A 33 1.01 -8.93 16.94
N ILE A 34 1.29 -8.68 18.21
CA ILE A 34 0.80 -9.50 19.34
C ILE A 34 -0.74 -9.48 19.39
N VAL A 35 -1.35 -8.28 19.32
CA VAL A 35 -2.81 -8.14 19.31
C VAL A 35 -3.43 -8.87 18.12
N SER A 36 -2.81 -8.77 16.93
CA SER A 36 -3.28 -9.46 15.73
C SER A 36 -3.23 -10.98 15.88
N CYS A 37 -2.19 -11.54 16.51
CA CYS A 37 -2.10 -12.97 16.79
C CYS A 37 -3.27 -13.48 17.67
N PHE A 38 -3.64 -12.72 18.69
CA PHE A 38 -4.77 -13.10 19.56
C PHE A 38 -6.14 -12.89 18.90
N THR A 39 -6.23 -11.91 17.98
CA THR A 39 -7.50 -11.54 17.33
C THR A 39 -7.71 -12.26 16.01
N TYR A 40 -6.70 -12.98 15.50
CA TYR A 40 -6.71 -13.63 14.19
C TYR A 40 -7.92 -14.54 13.96
N GLN A 41 -8.31 -15.33 14.95
CA GLN A 41 -9.47 -16.25 14.86
C GLN A 41 -10.80 -15.49 14.71
N TRP A 42 -10.87 -14.29 15.24
CA TRP A 42 -12.06 -13.44 15.16
C TRP A 42 -12.07 -12.58 13.88
N LEU A 43 -10.90 -12.06 13.47
CA LEU A 43 -10.74 -11.29 12.24
C LEU A 43 -10.94 -12.13 10.97
N GLY A 44 -10.58 -13.41 10.97
CA GLY A 44 -10.77 -14.31 9.83
C GLY A 44 -12.23 -14.49 9.39
N ARG A 45 -13.17 -14.10 10.24
CA ARG A 45 -14.60 -14.08 9.94
C ARG A 45 -15.04 -12.85 9.12
N PHE A 46 -14.20 -11.81 9.05
CA PHE A 46 -14.51 -10.53 8.41
C PHE A 46 -13.49 -10.17 7.34
N ASN A 47 -13.43 -10.95 6.25
CA ASN A 47 -12.52 -10.68 5.11
C ASN A 47 -12.64 -9.23 4.58
N ASN A 48 -13.85 -8.67 4.57
CA ASN A 48 -14.08 -7.30 4.11
C ASN A 48 -13.43 -6.24 5.03
N LEU A 49 -13.31 -6.53 6.33
CA LEU A 49 -12.70 -5.62 7.29
C LEU A 49 -11.19 -5.53 7.08
N ILE A 50 -10.54 -6.66 6.80
CA ILE A 50 -9.11 -6.73 6.49
C ILE A 50 -8.80 -5.90 5.24
N LEU A 51 -9.61 -6.06 4.18
CA LEU A 51 -9.46 -5.29 2.94
C LEU A 51 -9.68 -3.79 3.15
N PHE A 52 -10.59 -3.41 4.05
CA PHE A 52 -10.85 -2.02 4.39
C PHE A 52 -9.66 -1.39 5.14
N PHE A 53 -9.10 -2.08 6.13
CA PHE A 53 -7.90 -1.61 6.83
C PHE A 53 -6.67 -1.58 5.91
N ASP A 54 -6.55 -2.53 4.98
CA ASP A 54 -5.51 -2.52 3.95
C ASP A 54 -5.62 -1.26 3.06
N ALA A 55 -6.83 -0.88 2.66
CA ALA A 55 -7.05 0.34 1.87
C ALA A 55 -6.67 1.62 2.62
N ILE A 56 -6.99 1.70 3.92
CA ILE A 56 -6.58 2.81 4.78
C ILE A 56 -5.05 2.85 4.92
N GLY A 57 -4.44 1.69 5.17
CA GLY A 57 -2.98 1.56 5.24
C GLY A 57 -2.30 2.00 3.94
N LEU A 58 -2.79 1.52 2.80
CA LEU A 58 -2.29 1.92 1.49
C LEU A 58 -2.30 3.44 1.30
N GLY A 59 -3.43 4.10 1.62
CA GLY A 59 -3.56 5.55 1.51
C GLY A 59 -2.60 6.31 2.43
N ALA A 60 -2.50 5.91 3.69
CA ALA A 60 -1.64 6.55 4.68
C ALA A 60 -0.15 6.45 4.30
N PHE A 61 0.31 5.24 3.89
CA PHE A 61 1.71 5.02 3.53
C PHE A 61 2.08 5.60 2.17
N THR A 62 1.15 5.62 1.20
CA THR A 62 1.33 6.34 -0.05
C THR A 62 1.54 7.83 0.21
N ALA A 63 0.71 8.44 1.04
CA ALA A 63 0.83 9.86 1.38
C ALA A 63 2.14 10.16 2.13
N ALA A 64 2.51 9.35 3.12
CA ALA A 64 3.74 9.51 3.87
C ALA A 64 4.98 9.34 2.97
N GLY A 65 5.02 8.29 2.14
CA GLY A 65 6.12 8.03 1.22
C GLY A 65 6.28 9.11 0.16
N ALA A 66 5.19 9.56 -0.45
CA ALA A 66 5.20 10.64 -1.44
C ALA A 66 5.65 11.97 -0.80
N ASN A 67 5.21 12.26 0.42
CA ASN A 67 5.65 13.48 1.13
C ASN A 67 7.14 13.44 1.49
N MET A 68 7.69 12.27 1.77
CA MET A 68 9.11 12.08 2.05
C MET A 68 9.98 12.51 0.87
N ALA A 69 9.52 12.30 -0.38
CA ALA A 69 10.23 12.74 -1.57
C ALA A 69 10.45 14.27 -1.57
N PHE A 70 9.50 15.05 -1.08
CA PHE A 70 9.66 16.50 -0.93
C PHE A 70 10.62 16.89 0.20
N ALA A 71 10.66 16.12 1.29
CA ALA A 71 11.60 16.35 2.38
C ALA A 71 13.06 16.16 1.96
N PHE A 72 13.32 15.32 0.95
CA PHE A 72 14.63 15.12 0.34
C PHE A 72 14.85 15.98 -0.93
N GLU A 73 14.03 17.00 -1.14
CA GLU A 73 14.11 17.90 -2.31
C GLU A 73 13.96 17.19 -3.67
N LEU A 74 13.42 15.98 -3.66
CA LEU A 74 13.17 15.18 -4.84
C LEU A 74 11.86 15.61 -5.54
N ASN A 75 11.78 16.87 -5.97
CA ASN A 75 10.57 17.51 -6.53
C ASN A 75 10.25 17.06 -7.97
N ARG A 76 10.61 15.83 -8.34
CA ARG A 76 10.25 15.25 -9.64
C ARG A 76 9.06 14.33 -9.50
N LEU A 77 8.04 14.49 -10.32
CA LEU A 77 6.83 13.70 -10.32
C LEU A 77 7.13 12.18 -10.24
N PHE A 78 8.06 11.71 -11.06
CA PHE A 78 8.45 10.30 -11.08
C PHE A 78 8.93 9.81 -9.70
N LEU A 79 9.79 10.58 -9.04
CA LEU A 79 10.34 10.19 -7.73
C LEU A 79 9.27 10.23 -6.63
N VAL A 80 8.39 11.24 -6.64
CA VAL A 80 7.27 11.34 -5.70
C VAL A 80 6.33 10.15 -5.86
N VAL A 81 6.00 9.78 -7.09
CA VAL A 81 5.14 8.63 -7.39
C VAL A 81 5.82 7.33 -6.99
N MET A 82 7.10 7.14 -7.33
CA MET A 82 7.85 5.93 -6.96
C MET A 82 7.93 5.76 -5.44
N MET A 83 8.26 6.83 -4.71
CA MET A 83 8.38 6.79 -3.25
C MET A 83 7.03 6.50 -2.57
N GLY A 84 5.97 7.18 -3.02
CA GLY A 84 4.62 6.93 -2.51
C GLY A 84 4.16 5.50 -2.80
N THR A 85 4.36 5.02 -4.03
CA THR A 85 3.94 3.68 -4.43
C THR A 85 4.74 2.61 -3.70
N LEU A 86 6.07 2.71 -3.62
CA LEU A 86 6.91 1.76 -2.89
C LEU A 86 6.55 1.69 -1.40
N SER A 87 6.33 2.82 -0.75
CA SER A 87 5.91 2.84 0.66
C SER A 87 4.51 2.26 0.84
N GLY A 88 3.57 2.59 -0.04
CA GLY A 88 2.19 2.11 0.05
C GLY A 88 2.07 0.61 -0.18
N ILE A 89 2.59 0.10 -1.30
CA ILE A 89 2.41 -1.31 -1.69
C ILE A 89 3.48 -2.24 -1.11
N GLY A 90 4.67 -1.73 -0.78
CA GLY A 90 5.81 -2.55 -0.38
C GLY A 90 5.55 -3.40 0.85
N GLY A 91 4.83 -2.87 1.84
CA GLY A 91 4.44 -3.62 3.03
C GLY A 91 3.53 -4.82 2.72
N GLY A 92 2.56 -4.63 1.81
CA GLY A 92 1.68 -5.69 1.34
C GLY A 92 2.43 -6.79 0.58
N ILE A 93 3.34 -6.40 -0.32
CA ILE A 93 4.16 -7.37 -1.07
C ILE A 93 5.02 -8.20 -0.11
N LEU A 94 5.72 -7.57 0.82
CA LEU A 94 6.57 -8.28 1.76
C LEU A 94 5.77 -9.23 2.65
N ARG A 95 4.63 -8.79 3.16
CA ARG A 95 3.71 -9.65 3.93
C ARG A 95 3.35 -10.90 3.14
N ASP A 96 2.88 -10.73 1.92
CA ASP A 96 2.38 -11.83 1.09
C ASP A 96 3.51 -12.81 0.73
N VAL A 97 4.69 -12.31 0.42
CA VAL A 97 5.89 -13.13 0.17
C VAL A 97 6.28 -13.95 1.40
N PHE A 98 6.24 -13.37 2.62
CA PHE A 98 6.55 -14.10 3.86
C PHE A 98 5.51 -15.19 4.17
N VAL A 99 4.26 -14.99 3.82
CA VAL A 99 3.17 -15.97 3.99
C VAL A 99 3.17 -17.00 2.84
N ARG A 100 4.05 -16.85 1.84
CA ARG A 100 4.13 -17.69 0.62
C ARG A 100 2.85 -17.64 -0.21
N GLU A 101 2.18 -16.52 -0.19
CA GLU A 101 1.04 -16.24 -1.07
C GLU A 101 1.49 -15.37 -2.24
N ILE A 102 0.73 -15.44 -3.35
CA ILE A 102 0.98 -14.55 -4.49
C ILE A 102 0.60 -13.13 -4.05
N PRO A 103 1.55 -12.15 -4.12
CA PRO A 103 1.25 -10.79 -3.67
C PRO A 103 0.00 -10.20 -4.30
N PHE A 104 -0.82 -9.58 -3.47
CA PHE A 104 -2.12 -9.03 -3.85
C PHE A 104 -2.02 -7.99 -4.97
N VAL A 105 -0.89 -7.30 -5.04
CA VAL A 105 -0.53 -6.35 -6.11
C VAL A 105 -0.54 -7.00 -7.50
N PHE A 106 -0.14 -8.27 -7.61
CA PHE A 106 -0.15 -9.00 -8.88
C PHE A 106 -1.50 -9.64 -9.22
N GLN A 107 -2.37 -9.79 -8.21
CA GLN A 107 -3.72 -10.32 -8.40
C GLN A 107 -4.72 -9.21 -8.73
N LYS A 108 -4.49 -7.99 -8.22
CA LYS A 108 -5.39 -6.85 -8.37
C LYS A 108 -4.61 -5.61 -8.82
N GLU A 109 -4.54 -5.40 -10.12
CA GLU A 109 -3.80 -4.31 -10.76
C GLU A 109 -4.23 -2.93 -10.30
N VAL A 110 -5.50 -2.76 -9.93
CA VAL A 110 -6.06 -1.49 -9.41
C VAL A 110 -5.43 -1.09 -8.07
N TYR A 111 -4.77 -2.04 -7.35
CA TYR A 111 -4.09 -1.77 -6.09
C TYR A 111 -2.93 -0.78 -6.26
N ALA A 112 -2.06 -1.04 -7.23
CA ALA A 112 -0.93 -0.15 -7.54
C ALA A 112 -1.41 1.16 -8.16
N LEU A 113 -2.42 1.11 -9.05
CA LEU A 113 -2.98 2.31 -9.69
C LEU A 113 -3.59 3.28 -8.68
N ALA A 114 -4.24 2.79 -7.63
CA ALA A 114 -4.78 3.64 -6.56
C ALA A 114 -3.66 4.42 -5.84
N SER A 115 -2.54 3.77 -5.53
CA SER A 115 -1.38 4.41 -4.92
C SER A 115 -0.72 5.42 -5.87
N ILE A 116 -0.55 5.08 -7.14
CA ILE A 116 -0.01 5.99 -8.16
C ILE A 116 -0.88 7.24 -8.28
N ALA A 117 -2.20 7.09 -8.41
CA ALA A 117 -3.13 8.20 -8.52
C ALA A 117 -3.11 9.10 -7.27
N GLY A 118 -3.01 8.50 -6.08
CA GLY A 118 -2.84 9.23 -4.83
C GLY A 118 -1.56 10.06 -4.79
N ALA A 119 -0.42 9.46 -5.15
CA ALA A 119 0.86 10.15 -5.17
C ALA A 119 0.91 11.29 -6.22
N VAL A 120 0.30 11.07 -7.39
CA VAL A 120 0.13 12.10 -8.43
C VAL A 120 -0.72 13.26 -7.89
N SER A 121 -1.83 12.96 -7.21
CA SER A 121 -2.68 14.00 -6.63
C SER A 121 -1.94 14.84 -5.59
N LEU A 122 -1.08 14.23 -4.78
CA LEU A 122 -0.25 14.94 -3.81
C LEU A 122 0.72 15.89 -4.52
N PHE A 123 1.39 15.44 -5.58
CA PHE A 123 2.33 16.27 -6.34
C PHE A 123 1.67 17.54 -6.88
N TYR A 124 0.50 17.42 -7.49
CA TYR A 124 -0.22 18.57 -8.06
C TYR A 124 -0.88 19.45 -7.00
N THR A 125 -1.29 18.93 -5.85
CA THR A 125 -1.93 19.73 -4.79
C THR A 125 -0.93 20.42 -3.88
N LYS A 126 0.31 19.94 -3.82
CA LYS A 126 1.37 20.50 -2.95
C LYS A 126 1.59 22.01 -3.13
N PRO A 127 1.61 22.60 -4.36
CA PRO A 127 1.79 24.03 -4.55
C PRO A 127 0.57 24.87 -4.16
N TYR A 128 -0.63 24.28 -4.14
CA TYR A 128 -1.88 25.01 -3.90
C TYR A 128 -2.38 24.94 -2.46
N LEU A 129 -2.07 23.85 -1.75
CA LEU A 129 -2.51 23.62 -0.36
C LEU A 129 -1.34 23.74 0.59
N ALA A 130 -1.47 24.64 1.57
CA ALA A 130 -0.48 24.77 2.63
C ALA A 130 -0.60 23.66 3.70
N GLY A 131 0.49 23.37 4.37
CA GLY A 131 0.53 22.39 5.47
C GLY A 131 0.27 20.96 5.04
N ASN A 132 -0.62 20.28 5.78
CA ASN A 132 -0.92 18.85 5.58
C ASN A 132 -2.06 18.58 4.57
N GLY A 133 -2.63 19.62 3.96
CA GLY A 133 -3.72 19.48 2.99
C GLY A 133 -3.47 18.46 1.88
N PRO A 134 -2.32 18.52 1.18
CA PRO A 134 -1.97 17.56 0.13
C PRO A 134 -1.94 16.10 0.59
N LEU A 135 -1.52 15.84 1.83
CA LEU A 135 -1.50 14.50 2.42
C LEU A 135 -2.91 13.92 2.54
N TYR A 136 -3.85 14.72 3.01
CA TYR A 136 -5.25 14.30 3.11
C TYR A 136 -5.87 14.04 1.74
N VAL A 137 -5.57 14.88 0.74
CA VAL A 137 -6.04 14.64 -0.64
C VAL A 137 -5.50 13.32 -1.17
N CYS A 138 -4.20 13.06 -1.04
CA CYS A 138 -3.58 11.80 -1.43
C CYS A 138 -4.25 10.61 -0.75
N PHE A 139 -4.41 10.68 0.57
CA PHE A 139 -5.05 9.65 1.36
C PHE A 139 -6.47 9.34 0.87
N PHE A 140 -7.32 10.36 0.75
CA PHE A 140 -8.70 10.17 0.32
C PHE A 140 -8.80 9.67 -1.12
N VAL A 141 -8.00 10.18 -2.06
CA VAL A 141 -7.98 9.70 -3.45
C VAL A 141 -7.63 8.22 -3.48
N THR A 142 -6.57 7.80 -2.78
CA THR A 142 -6.15 6.40 -2.73
C THR A 142 -7.23 5.51 -2.13
N VAL A 143 -7.80 5.90 -0.98
CA VAL A 143 -8.83 5.11 -0.28
C VAL A 143 -10.11 5.02 -1.11
N VAL A 144 -10.54 6.11 -1.74
CA VAL A 144 -11.75 6.12 -2.58
C VAL A 144 -11.57 5.22 -3.80
N ILE A 145 -10.46 5.34 -4.54
CA ILE A 145 -10.20 4.49 -5.72
C ILE A 145 -10.16 3.01 -5.28
N ARG A 146 -9.49 2.72 -4.18
CA ARG A 146 -9.40 1.36 -3.64
C ARG A 146 -10.77 0.83 -3.20
N GLY A 147 -11.55 1.65 -2.47
CA GLY A 147 -12.90 1.30 -2.03
C GLY A 147 -13.86 1.05 -3.20
N LEU A 148 -13.80 1.88 -4.24
CA LEU A 148 -14.58 1.68 -5.46
C LEU A 148 -14.16 0.40 -6.19
N SER A 149 -12.85 0.14 -6.29
CA SER A 149 -12.34 -1.10 -6.89
C SER A 149 -12.83 -2.35 -6.16
N MET A 150 -12.90 -2.30 -4.84
CA MET A 150 -13.43 -3.41 -4.04
C MET A 150 -14.95 -3.58 -4.21
N LYS A 151 -15.69 -2.45 -4.27
CA LYS A 151 -17.15 -2.49 -4.40
C LYS A 151 -17.62 -3.00 -5.77
N TYR A 152 -16.92 -2.60 -6.83
CA TYR A 152 -17.29 -2.93 -8.21
C TYR A 152 -16.55 -4.15 -8.76
N ASP A 153 -15.66 -4.76 -7.97
CA ASP A 153 -14.80 -5.89 -8.36
C ASP A 153 -14.11 -5.64 -9.73
N VAL A 154 -13.60 -4.41 -9.90
CA VAL A 154 -13.00 -3.97 -11.14
C VAL A 154 -11.69 -4.71 -11.34
N HIS A 155 -11.67 -5.59 -12.34
CA HIS A 155 -10.48 -6.25 -12.85
C HIS A 155 -10.13 -5.61 -14.18
N LEU A 156 -8.89 -5.14 -14.33
CA LEU A 156 -8.39 -4.75 -15.65
C LEU A 156 -8.32 -6.01 -16.52
N PRO A 157 -8.66 -5.89 -17.83
CA PRO A 157 -8.57 -7.04 -18.72
C PRO A 157 -7.12 -7.49 -18.82
N VAL A 158 -6.81 -8.66 -18.26
CA VAL A 158 -5.48 -9.28 -18.39
C VAL A 158 -5.31 -9.67 -19.85
N VAL A 159 -4.50 -8.92 -20.55
CA VAL A 159 -4.11 -9.23 -21.93
C VAL A 159 -3.17 -10.43 -21.89
N GLY A 160 -3.69 -11.63 -22.11
CA GLY A 160 -2.85 -12.80 -22.32
C GLY A 160 -3.22 -14.12 -21.68
N MET A 161 -4.19 -14.21 -20.74
CA MET A 161 -4.63 -15.51 -20.26
C MET A 161 -5.87 -15.98 -21.03
N LYS A 162 -5.72 -17.02 -21.85
CA LYS A 162 -6.82 -17.71 -22.48
C LYS A 162 -7.79 -18.23 -21.40
N LYS A 163 -9.07 -17.95 -21.59
CA LYS A 163 -10.23 -18.37 -20.76
C LYS A 163 -10.32 -19.87 -20.44
N SER A 164 -9.38 -20.70 -20.93
CA SER A 164 -9.30 -22.14 -20.74
C SER A 164 -8.76 -22.58 -19.38
N GLU A 165 -7.82 -21.82 -18.79
CA GLU A 165 -7.20 -22.24 -17.53
C GLU A 165 -8.02 -21.90 -16.28
N GLN A 166 -8.89 -20.90 -16.33
CA GLN A 166 -9.81 -20.58 -15.21
C GLN A 166 -10.89 -21.66 -14.99
N LYS A 167 -11.22 -22.45 -16.03
CA LYS A 167 -12.22 -23.51 -15.93
C LYS A 167 -11.68 -24.81 -15.32
N GLU A 168 -10.37 -25.02 -15.39
CA GLU A 168 -9.71 -26.18 -14.78
C GLU A 168 -9.36 -25.96 -13.30
N ALA A 169 -8.96 -24.76 -12.91
CA ALA A 169 -8.71 -24.42 -11.51
C ALA A 169 -9.97 -24.45 -10.63
N GLY A 170 -11.15 -24.18 -11.21
CA GLY A 170 -12.44 -24.26 -10.53
C GLY A 170 -13.02 -25.70 -10.40
N ARG A 171 -12.45 -26.68 -11.09
CA ARG A 171 -12.94 -28.09 -11.07
C ARG A 171 -12.15 -29.03 -10.17
N GLY A 172 -11.09 -28.58 -9.57
CA GLY A 172 -10.16 -29.38 -8.78
C GLY A 172 -10.26 -29.22 -7.26
N LYS A 173 -11.46 -29.02 -6.70
CA LYS A 173 -11.66 -29.20 -5.25
C LYS A 173 -12.68 -30.31 -5.02
N PRO A 174 -12.27 -31.43 -4.41
CA PRO A 174 -13.18 -32.42 -3.81
C PRO A 174 -13.81 -31.88 -2.53
#